data_eecaac651bc01586afcb50ffc51951a3
#
_entry.id   eecaac651bc01586afcb50ffc51951a3
#
_cell.length_a   1.000
_cell.length_b   1.000
_cell.length_c   1.000
_cell.angle_alpha   90.00
_cell.angle_beta   90.00
_cell.angle_gamma   90.00
#
_symmetry.space_group_name_H-M   'P 1'
#
loop_
_entity.id
_entity.type
_entity.pdbx_description
1 polymer ?
#
loop_
_entity_poly.entity_id
_entity_poly.type
_entity_poly.pdbx_seq_one_letter_code
_entity_poly.pdbx_strand_id
1 'polypeptide(L)'
;VKRHLLKGAIGPRDNDSRWLLDPHRRDLPGADTMARYDDGDEVDLCVVGAGAGGSVLAQRLARRGWRVVILEAGPFWHPDEDWVSDEAGSHKLYWTEKRIVGGSDPVELGKNNSGRGVGGSMVHYAGYCPRFHPSDFEVHTRDGVAADWPISYRDLHREYERLELELPVAGEHWPWGHPHGYPHSPHPVAGGADLAREGARRLGIELRVGPVGIANGAFGNRPHCIYRGFCLQGCKVSAKASPLVTHLPDAIEHGVEVRADCMAASIEVAAAGSSADRGRVTGVRYIDGEGTERVQRAAAVAVCGYAIETPRLLLNSVSPLFPHGIGNDADQVGRYVMVQGAPQVAGRFPDELRMYKAPPPEISSEQFYETDPARGFARGFSIQTVGPLPIAWAEHVLAAGHWGRALREYMRDYNHWYTLGALSELLPLPGNRVTVAPDVRDRHGLPVARMDYTQCDNDRANIAFAKATLRRILEAAGAQDILEIDRYAHLVGGCRMGTTPAESVVDADHRVWGVSNLYICDGSVMPTQGSANPALTIMALASRFATRLDPGRARDASGRRPRRFPKVRLG
;
A
#
# COMPACT_ATOMS: atom_id res chain seq x y z
N VAL A 1 21.00 20.85 15.65
CA VAL A 1 20.00 19.81 15.99
C VAL A 1 19.84 18.81 14.86
N LYS A 2 19.81 19.23 13.55
CA LYS A 2 19.64 18.33 12.39
C LYS A 2 20.79 17.33 12.15
N ARG A 3 22.02 17.61 12.61
CA ARG A 3 23.17 16.70 12.43
C ARG A 3 23.28 15.57 13.47
N HIS A 4 22.60 15.69 14.61
CA HIS A 4 22.70 14.70 15.70
C HIS A 4 21.71 13.54 15.56
N LEU A 5 20.51 13.78 14.97
CA LEU A 5 19.49 12.73 14.77
C LEU A 5 19.93 11.70 13.72
N LEU A 6 20.73 12.11 12.72
CA LEU A 6 21.23 11.19 11.69
C LEU A 6 22.43 10.33 12.14
N LYS A 7 23.10 10.68 13.24
CA LYS A 7 24.30 9.94 13.71
C LYS A 7 24.01 8.79 14.66
N GLY A 8 22.82 8.68 15.23
CA GLY A 8 22.52 7.71 16.29
C GLY A 8 21.71 6.47 15.88
N ALA A 9 21.00 6.49 14.76
CA ALA A 9 20.00 5.48 14.41
C ALA A 9 20.43 4.51 13.30
N ILE A 10 21.45 4.80 12.50
CA ILE A 10 21.82 4.00 11.33
C ILE A 10 23.33 3.70 11.37
N GLY A 11 23.67 2.42 11.54
CA GLY A 11 25.07 1.97 11.52
C GLY A 11 25.75 2.20 10.16
N PRO A 12 27.09 2.46 10.14
CA PRO A 12 27.77 3.03 8.97
C PRO A 12 27.95 2.13 7.75
N ARG A 13 27.48 0.88 7.74
CA ARG A 13 27.87 -0.08 6.71
C ARG A 13 26.79 -0.56 5.73
N ASP A 14 25.49 -0.42 6.04
CA ASP A 14 24.42 -0.97 5.18
C ASP A 14 23.31 0.01 4.81
N ASN A 15 23.38 1.27 5.21
CA ASN A 15 22.26 2.19 5.13
C ASN A 15 22.65 3.61 4.76
N ASP A 16 23.20 3.80 3.59
CA ASP A 16 23.47 5.12 3.08
C ASP A 16 22.22 5.73 2.43
N SER A 17 21.33 6.29 3.27
CA SER A 17 20.19 7.08 2.79
C SER A 17 20.60 8.50 2.34
N ARG A 18 21.91 8.80 2.24
CA ARG A 18 22.43 10.11 1.80
C ARG A 18 21.97 10.47 0.39
N TRP A 19 21.68 9.49 -0.44
CA TRP A 19 21.13 9.70 -1.77
C TRP A 19 19.77 10.45 -1.75
N LEU A 20 18.95 10.25 -0.71
CA LEU A 20 17.70 10.99 -0.51
C LEU A 20 17.93 12.48 -0.17
N LEU A 21 19.11 12.80 0.31
CA LEU A 21 19.51 14.13 0.79
C LEU A 21 20.41 14.87 -0.22
N ASP A 22 20.72 14.27 -1.36
CA ASP A 22 21.56 14.90 -2.39
C ASP A 22 20.82 16.09 -3.03
N PRO A 23 21.28 17.34 -2.81
CA PRO A 23 20.64 18.53 -3.36
C PRO A 23 20.86 18.71 -4.87
N HIS A 24 21.78 17.95 -5.47
CA HIS A 24 22.13 18.05 -6.89
C HIS A 24 21.30 17.11 -7.76
N ARG A 25 20.57 16.19 -7.16
CA ARG A 25 19.71 15.24 -7.86
C ARG A 25 18.38 15.89 -8.22
N ARG A 26 18.24 16.39 -9.44
CA ARG A 26 17.05 17.14 -9.90
C ARG A 26 16.07 16.32 -10.71
N ASP A 27 16.52 15.25 -11.37
CA ASP A 27 15.69 14.53 -12.32
C ASP A 27 15.46 13.08 -11.86
N LEU A 28 14.25 12.58 -12.09
CA LEU A 28 14.00 11.14 -12.05
C LEU A 28 14.83 10.53 -13.19
N PRO A 29 15.55 9.41 -12.98
CA PRO A 29 16.23 8.74 -14.07
C PRO A 29 15.23 8.43 -15.18
N GLY A 30 15.44 8.97 -16.36
CA GLY A 30 14.59 8.72 -17.51
C GLY A 30 14.71 7.27 -18.00
N ALA A 31 13.77 6.85 -18.82
CA ALA A 31 13.81 5.53 -19.45
C ALA A 31 15.14 5.24 -20.18
N ASP A 32 15.80 6.29 -20.67
CA ASP A 32 17.06 6.20 -21.43
C ASP A 32 18.29 5.87 -20.58
N THR A 33 18.21 6.06 -19.26
CA THR A 33 19.32 5.80 -18.31
C THR A 33 19.16 4.49 -17.53
N MET A 34 18.04 3.79 -17.70
CA MET A 34 17.82 2.50 -17.05
C MET A 34 18.70 1.40 -17.63
N ALA A 35 19.15 0.46 -16.80
CA ALA A 35 19.72 -0.79 -17.25
C ALA A 35 18.73 -1.52 -18.17
N ARG A 36 19.25 -2.28 -19.13
CA ARG A 36 18.47 -3.14 -20.02
C ARG A 36 18.99 -4.56 -19.92
N TYR A 37 18.07 -5.50 -19.78
CA TYR A 37 18.37 -6.93 -19.81
C TYR A 37 17.57 -7.54 -20.96
N ASP A 38 18.22 -8.41 -21.74
CA ASP A 38 17.53 -9.15 -22.78
C ASP A 38 16.57 -10.17 -22.15
N ASP A 39 15.47 -10.49 -22.82
CA ASP A 39 14.48 -11.47 -22.33
C ASP A 39 15.10 -12.85 -22.08
N GLY A 40 16.14 -13.22 -22.84
CA GLY A 40 16.92 -14.44 -22.66
C GLY A 40 17.90 -14.42 -21.47
N ASP A 41 18.18 -13.24 -20.91
CA ASP A 41 19.07 -13.11 -19.77
C ASP A 41 18.39 -13.58 -18.49
N GLU A 42 19.00 -14.51 -17.76
CA GLU A 42 18.55 -14.86 -16.43
C GLU A 42 19.00 -13.77 -15.44
N VAL A 43 18.04 -12.99 -14.92
CA VAL A 43 18.30 -12.02 -13.85
C VAL A 43 18.25 -12.68 -12.47
N ASP A 44 18.85 -12.04 -11.47
CA ASP A 44 18.87 -12.60 -10.11
C ASP A 44 17.45 -12.57 -9.48
N LEU A 45 16.65 -11.52 -9.78
CA LEU A 45 15.27 -11.40 -9.33
C LEU A 45 14.39 -10.72 -10.39
N CYS A 46 13.24 -11.32 -10.68
CA CYS A 46 12.13 -10.65 -11.36
C CYS A 46 11.08 -10.27 -10.32
N VAL A 47 10.74 -8.99 -10.24
CA VAL A 47 9.70 -8.44 -9.36
C VAL A 47 8.45 -8.15 -10.19
N VAL A 48 7.29 -8.64 -9.77
CA VAL A 48 6.00 -8.34 -10.43
C VAL A 48 5.27 -7.28 -9.63
N GLY A 49 5.25 -6.06 -10.15
CA GLY A 49 4.63 -4.88 -9.53
C GLY A 49 5.63 -3.88 -8.95
N ALA A 50 5.53 -2.61 -9.38
CA ALA A 50 6.37 -1.48 -8.96
C ALA A 50 5.74 -0.65 -7.82
N GLY A 51 4.92 -1.27 -6.97
CA GLY A 51 4.26 -0.63 -5.83
C GLY A 51 5.14 -0.55 -4.58
N ALA A 52 4.50 -0.38 -3.41
CA ALA A 52 5.14 -0.21 -2.10
C ALA A 52 6.16 -1.33 -1.78
N GLY A 53 5.76 -2.59 -1.92
CA GLY A 53 6.64 -3.74 -1.62
C GLY A 53 7.73 -3.94 -2.66
N GLY A 54 7.35 -4.04 -3.95
CA GLY A 54 8.29 -4.36 -5.02
C GLY A 54 9.39 -3.32 -5.19
N SER A 55 9.08 -2.03 -5.06
CA SER A 55 10.06 -0.96 -5.20
C SER A 55 11.09 -0.94 -4.07
N VAL A 56 10.65 -1.15 -2.82
CA VAL A 56 11.58 -1.25 -1.68
C VAL A 56 12.46 -2.47 -1.81
N LEU A 57 11.87 -3.63 -2.12
CA LEU A 57 12.62 -4.88 -2.33
C LEU A 57 13.70 -4.72 -3.40
N ALA A 58 13.31 -4.21 -4.57
CA ALA A 58 14.21 -4.00 -5.70
C ALA A 58 15.37 -3.05 -5.33
N GLN A 59 15.07 -1.93 -4.68
CA GLN A 59 16.06 -0.96 -4.25
C GLN A 59 17.09 -1.57 -3.27
N ARG A 60 16.61 -2.30 -2.24
CA ARG A 60 17.47 -2.94 -1.25
C ARG A 60 18.42 -3.97 -1.87
N LEU A 61 17.93 -4.75 -2.84
CA LEU A 61 18.71 -5.82 -3.48
C LEU A 61 19.67 -5.27 -4.54
N ALA A 62 19.24 -4.29 -5.35
CA ALA A 62 20.11 -3.65 -6.34
C ALA A 62 21.32 -2.97 -5.68
N ARG A 63 21.16 -2.33 -4.51
CA ARG A 63 22.28 -1.81 -3.71
C ARG A 63 23.29 -2.89 -3.27
N ARG A 64 22.87 -4.15 -3.24
CA ARG A 64 23.75 -5.31 -2.99
C ARG A 64 24.34 -5.92 -4.26
N GLY A 65 24.05 -5.32 -5.42
CA GLY A 65 24.56 -5.73 -6.72
C GLY A 65 23.75 -6.84 -7.40
N TRP A 66 22.48 -7.04 -7.00
CA TRP A 66 21.56 -7.94 -7.71
C TRP A 66 21.11 -7.32 -9.03
N ARG A 67 20.99 -8.14 -10.06
CA ARG A 67 20.33 -7.79 -11.32
C ARG A 67 18.83 -7.98 -11.14
N VAL A 68 18.08 -6.89 -11.20
CA VAL A 68 16.65 -6.89 -10.92
C VAL A 68 15.88 -6.30 -12.10
N VAL A 69 14.85 -7.01 -12.54
CA VAL A 69 13.83 -6.50 -13.47
C VAL A 69 12.51 -6.38 -12.71
N ILE A 70 11.84 -5.25 -12.85
CA ILE A 70 10.46 -5.04 -12.37
C ILE A 70 9.52 -5.03 -13.59
N LEU A 71 8.48 -5.87 -13.55
CA LEU A 71 7.37 -5.85 -14.52
C LEU A 71 6.20 -5.11 -13.87
N GLU A 72 5.75 -4.00 -14.46
CA GLU A 72 4.64 -3.19 -13.98
C GLU A 72 3.54 -3.12 -15.06
N ALA A 73 2.29 -3.43 -14.66
CA ALA A 73 1.16 -3.50 -15.59
C ALA A 73 0.70 -2.15 -16.15
N GLY A 74 1.08 -1.05 -15.52
CA GLY A 74 0.71 0.29 -15.94
C GLY A 74 1.88 1.15 -16.38
N PRO A 75 1.61 2.42 -16.74
CA PRO A 75 2.60 3.31 -17.31
C PRO A 75 3.62 3.80 -16.29
N PHE A 76 4.73 4.32 -16.80
CA PHE A 76 5.71 5.08 -16.03
C PHE A 76 5.25 6.54 -15.92
N TRP A 77 4.93 6.99 -14.72
CA TRP A 77 4.42 8.35 -14.48
C TRP A 77 5.55 9.37 -14.41
N HIS A 78 5.31 10.54 -15.02
CA HIS A 78 6.14 11.74 -14.93
C HIS A 78 5.38 12.83 -14.16
N PRO A 79 5.73 13.14 -12.90
CA PRO A 79 4.94 14.04 -12.05
C PRO A 79 4.64 15.40 -12.67
N ASP A 80 5.59 15.98 -13.41
CA ASP A 80 5.43 17.31 -14.02
C ASP A 80 4.47 17.30 -15.22
N GLU A 81 4.40 16.18 -15.94
CA GLU A 81 3.61 16.05 -17.16
C GLU A 81 2.24 15.42 -16.87
N ASP A 82 2.23 14.36 -16.07
CA ASP A 82 1.04 13.55 -15.85
C ASP A 82 0.07 14.12 -14.83
N TRP A 83 0.53 14.91 -13.85
CA TRP A 83 -0.32 15.37 -12.75
C TRP A 83 -0.61 16.86 -12.83
N VAL A 84 -1.61 17.19 -13.63
CA VAL A 84 -1.98 18.57 -14.03
C VAL A 84 -2.94 19.29 -13.08
N SER A 85 -3.16 18.81 -11.84
CA SER A 85 -4.12 19.40 -10.89
C SER A 85 -5.55 19.40 -11.42
N ASP A 86 -5.91 18.34 -12.09
CA ASP A 86 -7.25 18.08 -12.58
C ASP A 86 -7.83 16.84 -11.86
N GLU A 87 -8.88 17.07 -11.07
CA GLU A 87 -9.52 15.97 -10.33
C GLU A 87 -10.17 14.96 -11.30
N ALA A 88 -10.80 15.43 -12.37
CA ALA A 88 -11.43 14.58 -13.37
C ALA A 88 -10.42 13.68 -14.09
N GLY A 89 -9.21 14.18 -14.34
CA GLY A 89 -8.13 13.42 -14.98
C GLY A 89 -7.49 12.33 -14.11
N SER A 90 -7.83 12.25 -12.82
CA SER A 90 -7.19 11.31 -11.89
C SER A 90 -7.56 9.85 -12.13
N HIS A 91 -8.64 9.56 -12.86
CA HIS A 91 -9.08 8.19 -13.17
C HIS A 91 -7.99 7.35 -13.88
N LYS A 92 -7.06 7.96 -14.59
CA LYS A 92 -5.94 7.28 -15.24
C LYS A 92 -5.01 6.56 -14.27
N LEU A 93 -4.99 6.97 -12.98
CA LEU A 93 -4.17 6.38 -11.93
C LEU A 93 -4.73 5.05 -11.42
N TYR A 94 -5.97 4.73 -11.74
CA TYR A 94 -6.68 3.61 -11.17
C TYR A 94 -6.69 2.40 -12.08
N TRP A 95 -6.85 1.22 -11.48
CA TRP A 95 -7.06 -0.02 -12.21
C TRP A 95 -8.45 -0.04 -12.82
N THR A 96 -8.52 0.03 -14.14
CA THR A 96 -9.78 0.09 -14.91
C THR A 96 -10.14 -1.23 -15.60
N GLU A 97 -9.27 -2.23 -15.57
CA GLU A 97 -9.57 -3.54 -16.11
C GLU A 97 -10.71 -4.21 -15.34
N LYS A 98 -11.51 -4.99 -16.07
CA LYS A 98 -12.68 -5.64 -15.52
C LYS A 98 -12.31 -6.58 -14.37
N ARG A 99 -13.06 -6.50 -13.29
CA ARG A 99 -13.07 -7.43 -12.16
C ARG A 99 -14.53 -7.75 -11.82
N ILE A 100 -14.77 -8.92 -11.25
CA ILE A 100 -16.10 -9.31 -10.80
C ILE A 100 -16.16 -9.19 -9.29
N VAL A 101 -17.24 -8.64 -8.78
CA VAL A 101 -17.52 -8.55 -7.35
C VAL A 101 -18.78 -9.32 -7.01
N GLY A 102 -18.77 -9.98 -5.85
CA GLY A 102 -19.88 -10.80 -5.36
C GLY A 102 -19.87 -10.86 -3.83
N GLY A 103 -20.64 -11.79 -3.27
CA GLY A 103 -20.87 -11.90 -1.83
C GLY A 103 -22.08 -11.07 -1.39
N SER A 104 -22.38 -11.06 -0.08
CA SER A 104 -23.52 -10.33 0.47
C SER A 104 -23.25 -8.82 0.60
N ASP A 105 -21.98 -8.44 0.69
CA ASP A 105 -21.54 -7.03 0.84
C ASP A 105 -20.49 -6.70 -0.24
N PRO A 106 -20.85 -6.71 -1.53
CA PRO A 106 -19.89 -6.55 -2.61
C PRO A 106 -19.18 -5.21 -2.54
N VAL A 107 -17.85 -5.24 -2.63
CA VAL A 107 -17.00 -4.04 -2.58
C VAL A 107 -16.62 -3.64 -4.00
N GLU A 108 -16.91 -2.40 -4.38
CA GLU A 108 -16.50 -1.87 -5.69
C GLU A 108 -14.97 -1.86 -5.79
N LEU A 109 -14.44 -2.50 -6.83
CA LEU A 109 -12.99 -2.57 -7.12
C LEU A 109 -12.62 -1.60 -8.24
N GLY A 110 -11.41 -1.08 -8.15
CA GLY A 110 -10.94 -0.01 -9.04
C GLY A 110 -11.02 1.33 -8.35
N LYS A 111 -11.24 2.41 -9.08
CA LYS A 111 -11.24 3.76 -8.52
C LYS A 111 -10.02 3.98 -7.59
N ASN A 112 -10.21 4.64 -6.46
CA ASN A 112 -9.14 4.99 -5.53
C ASN A 112 -8.63 3.85 -4.63
N ASN A 113 -9.13 2.62 -4.75
CA ASN A 113 -8.65 1.48 -3.94
C ASN A 113 -7.69 0.54 -4.68
N SER A 114 -7.44 0.77 -5.96
CA SER A 114 -6.52 -0.02 -6.78
C SER A 114 -5.78 0.88 -7.76
N GLY A 115 -4.50 1.12 -7.52
CA GLY A 115 -3.64 1.86 -8.45
C GLY A 115 -3.09 1.00 -9.56
N ARG A 116 -2.70 1.64 -10.66
CA ARG A 116 -1.98 1.05 -11.78
C ARG A 116 -0.90 2.00 -12.25
N GLY A 117 0.32 1.49 -12.43
CA GLY A 117 1.48 2.25 -12.88
C GLY A 117 2.63 2.26 -11.89
N VAL A 118 3.76 2.71 -12.35
CA VAL A 118 5.00 2.75 -11.58
C VAL A 118 4.85 3.62 -10.34
N GLY A 119 5.13 3.04 -9.18
CA GLY A 119 4.86 3.62 -7.86
C GLY A 119 3.62 3.05 -7.17
N GLY A 120 2.78 2.29 -7.90
CA GLY A 120 1.59 1.62 -7.38
C GLY A 120 0.58 2.58 -6.75
N SER A 121 -0.28 2.06 -5.85
CA SER A 121 -1.31 2.86 -5.18
C SER A 121 -0.76 4.02 -4.34
N MET A 122 0.54 4.05 -4.01
CA MET A 122 1.13 5.18 -3.29
C MET A 122 1.24 6.45 -4.13
N VAL A 123 1.06 6.39 -5.46
CA VAL A 123 0.97 7.62 -6.28
C VAL A 123 -0.33 8.40 -6.02
N HIS A 124 -1.39 7.72 -5.57
CA HIS A 124 -2.69 8.33 -5.27
C HIS A 124 -3.15 8.13 -3.81
N TYR A 125 -2.28 7.72 -2.87
CA TYR A 125 -2.63 7.65 -1.45
C TYR A 125 -2.55 9.04 -0.78
N ALA A 126 -3.14 9.16 0.40
CA ALA A 126 -3.19 10.42 1.16
C ALA A 126 -1.83 10.83 1.78
N GLY A 127 -0.84 9.98 1.74
CA GLY A 127 0.45 10.20 2.41
C GLY A 127 0.48 9.71 3.85
N TYR A 128 -0.58 9.15 4.39
CA TYR A 128 -0.65 8.71 5.78
C TYR A 128 0.19 7.45 6.00
N CYS A 129 1.08 7.49 6.99
CA CYS A 129 2.11 6.48 7.25
C CYS A 129 2.15 6.06 8.73
N PRO A 130 1.06 5.57 9.34
CA PRO A 130 1.09 5.04 10.69
C PRO A 130 1.83 3.70 10.71
N ARG A 131 2.39 3.35 11.87
CA ARG A 131 2.86 1.98 12.14
C ARG A 131 1.69 1.11 12.56
N PHE A 132 1.76 -0.18 12.32
CA PHE A 132 0.91 -1.14 13.04
C PHE A 132 1.31 -1.19 14.51
N HIS A 133 0.35 -1.52 15.36
CA HIS A 133 0.60 -1.70 16.78
C HIS A 133 1.23 -3.06 17.09
N PRO A 134 1.94 -3.22 18.20
CA PRO A 134 2.41 -4.55 18.63
C PRO A 134 1.30 -5.60 18.73
N SER A 135 0.09 -5.18 19.12
CA SER A 135 -1.11 -6.01 19.22
C SER A 135 -1.57 -6.63 17.89
N ASP A 136 -1.28 -5.98 16.75
CA ASP A 136 -1.69 -6.48 15.43
C ASP A 136 -0.99 -7.79 15.04
N PHE A 137 0.14 -8.08 15.68
CA PHE A 137 0.93 -9.29 15.43
C PHE A 137 0.45 -10.49 16.27
N GLU A 138 -0.40 -10.26 17.28
CA GLU A 138 -0.85 -11.25 18.28
C GLU A 138 -2.38 -11.24 18.42
N VAL A 139 -3.13 -11.00 17.33
CA VAL A 139 -4.58 -10.78 17.35
C VAL A 139 -5.33 -12.00 17.87
N HIS A 140 -4.95 -13.20 17.42
CA HIS A 140 -5.61 -14.42 17.90
C HIS A 140 -5.32 -14.67 19.40
N THR A 141 -4.07 -14.55 19.80
CA THR A 141 -3.68 -14.72 21.20
C THR A 141 -4.36 -13.74 22.15
N ARG A 142 -4.53 -12.47 21.71
CA ARG A 142 -5.07 -11.40 22.55
C ARG A 142 -6.60 -11.31 22.54
N ASP A 143 -7.19 -11.43 21.34
CA ASP A 143 -8.59 -11.10 21.11
C ASP A 143 -9.45 -12.35 20.76
N GLY A 144 -8.82 -13.51 20.56
CA GLY A 144 -9.51 -14.77 20.23
C GLY A 144 -10.09 -14.82 18.82
N VAL A 145 -9.75 -13.88 17.95
CA VAL A 145 -10.23 -13.79 16.55
C VAL A 145 -9.07 -13.76 15.57
N ALA A 146 -9.34 -13.97 14.29
CA ALA A 146 -8.35 -13.92 13.21
C ALA A 146 -7.16 -14.90 13.41
N ALA A 147 -5.93 -14.47 13.15
CA ALA A 147 -4.70 -15.23 13.29
C ALA A 147 -3.56 -14.35 13.81
N ASP A 148 -2.60 -14.96 14.52
CA ASP A 148 -1.35 -14.31 14.85
C ASP A 148 -0.43 -14.27 13.62
N TRP A 149 0.42 -13.26 13.56
CA TRP A 149 1.47 -13.19 12.56
C TRP A 149 2.62 -14.15 12.94
N PRO A 150 3.30 -14.81 11.98
CA PRO A 150 4.49 -15.63 12.28
C PRO A 150 5.74 -14.77 12.56
N ILE A 151 5.58 -13.45 12.65
CA ILE A 151 6.60 -12.45 12.98
C ILE A 151 6.03 -11.50 14.02
N SER A 152 6.89 -10.77 14.71
CA SER A 152 6.51 -9.81 15.75
C SER A 152 6.72 -8.35 15.30
N TYR A 153 6.16 -7.38 16.03
CA TYR A 153 6.45 -5.96 15.84
C TYR A 153 7.96 -5.65 15.89
N ARG A 154 8.71 -6.37 16.77
CA ARG A 154 10.16 -6.19 16.91
C ARG A 154 10.92 -6.50 15.62
N ASP A 155 10.40 -7.43 14.81
CA ASP A 155 10.99 -7.78 13.50
C ASP A 155 10.88 -6.65 12.48
N LEU A 156 9.92 -5.72 12.65
CA LEU A 156 9.68 -4.58 11.76
C LEU A 156 10.09 -3.23 12.34
N HIS A 157 10.34 -3.14 13.65
CA HIS A 157 10.56 -1.86 14.34
C HIS A 157 11.66 -1.01 13.69
N ARG A 158 12.82 -1.60 13.41
CA ARG A 158 13.95 -0.90 12.75
C ARG A 158 13.63 -0.49 11.31
N GLU A 159 12.82 -1.29 10.62
CA GLU A 159 12.42 -0.99 9.25
C GLU A 159 11.42 0.16 9.22
N TYR A 160 10.52 0.26 10.22
CA TYR A 160 9.66 1.42 10.39
C TYR A 160 10.46 2.71 10.59
N GLU A 161 11.40 2.72 11.54
CA GLU A 161 12.27 3.90 11.80
C GLU A 161 13.01 4.34 10.54
N ARG A 162 13.56 3.38 9.80
CA ARG A 162 14.27 3.64 8.55
C ARG A 162 13.36 4.25 7.49
N LEU A 163 12.20 3.66 7.28
CA LEU A 163 11.26 4.12 6.26
C LEU A 163 10.65 5.48 6.60
N GLU A 164 10.41 5.78 7.86
CA GLU A 164 9.97 7.10 8.30
C GLU A 164 10.99 8.20 7.94
N LEU A 165 12.28 7.88 8.03
CA LEU A 165 13.34 8.78 7.56
C LEU A 165 13.35 8.90 6.02
N GLU A 166 13.19 7.80 5.29
CA GLU A 166 13.21 7.77 3.83
C GLU A 166 11.97 8.42 3.20
N LEU A 167 10.82 8.35 3.87
CA LEU A 167 9.55 8.94 3.42
C LEU A 167 9.30 10.36 3.93
N PRO A 168 10.26 11.05 4.53
CA PRO A 168 10.25 12.21 5.41
C PRO A 168 8.93 12.35 6.20
N VAL A 169 8.61 11.35 7.02
CA VAL A 169 7.36 11.35 7.77
C VAL A 169 7.34 12.51 8.77
N ALA A 170 6.30 13.33 8.67
CA ALA A 170 6.05 14.50 9.50
C ALA A 170 4.83 14.25 10.40
N GLY A 171 4.93 14.60 11.69
CA GLY A 171 3.83 14.42 12.64
C GLY A 171 4.18 14.91 14.04
N GLU A 172 3.17 14.99 14.90
CA GLU A 172 3.32 15.21 16.34
C GLU A 172 3.85 13.95 17.03
N HIS A 173 4.26 14.03 18.30
CA HIS A 173 4.55 12.86 19.11
C HIS A 173 3.31 11.93 19.14
N TRP A 174 3.52 10.65 18.84
CA TRP A 174 2.46 9.65 18.70
C TRP A 174 2.37 8.80 19.97
N PRO A 175 1.29 8.86 20.74
CA PRO A 175 1.23 8.20 22.04
C PRO A 175 0.70 6.76 21.98
N TRP A 176 0.14 6.34 20.82
CA TRP A 176 -0.52 5.05 20.67
C TRP A 176 0.41 3.98 20.12
N GLY A 177 0.08 2.72 20.34
CA GLY A 177 0.84 1.58 19.89
C GLY A 177 2.22 1.50 20.54
N HIS A 178 3.25 1.91 19.83
CA HIS A 178 4.62 2.10 20.34
C HIS A 178 4.94 3.60 20.34
N PRO A 179 4.84 4.30 21.48
CA PRO A 179 5.00 5.77 21.54
C PRO A 179 6.35 6.23 21.00
N HIS A 180 6.33 7.18 20.07
CA HIS A 180 7.53 7.72 19.43
C HIS A 180 7.29 9.11 18.82
N GLY A 181 8.37 9.79 18.44
CA GLY A 181 8.32 11.03 17.63
C GLY A 181 8.66 10.74 16.17
N TYR A 182 8.27 11.63 15.29
CA TYR A 182 8.56 11.53 13.86
C TYR A 182 9.79 12.38 13.46
N PRO A 183 10.47 12.03 12.35
CA PRO A 183 11.69 12.74 11.91
C PRO A 183 11.47 14.21 11.57
N HIS A 184 10.26 14.56 11.12
CA HIS A 184 9.92 15.92 10.71
C HIS A 184 8.77 16.51 11.54
N SER A 185 8.83 17.83 11.73
CA SER A 185 7.77 18.59 12.43
C SER A 185 6.42 18.44 11.71
N PRO A 186 5.30 18.50 12.45
CA PRO A 186 3.97 18.38 11.86
C PRO A 186 3.68 19.49 10.86
N HIS A 187 2.82 19.20 9.90
CA HIS A 187 2.27 20.20 8.99
C HIS A 187 1.31 21.16 9.73
N PRO A 188 1.16 22.42 9.28
CA PRO A 188 0.08 23.27 9.76
C PRO A 188 -1.28 22.66 9.38
N VAL A 189 -2.28 22.90 10.21
CA VAL A 189 -3.65 22.45 10.01
C VAL A 189 -4.55 23.60 9.55
N ALA A 190 -5.65 23.28 8.87
CA ALA A 190 -6.69 24.25 8.52
C ALA A 190 -7.70 24.45 9.66
N GLY A 191 -8.50 25.53 9.64
CA GLY A 191 -9.43 25.88 10.69
C GLY A 191 -10.48 24.81 11.02
N GLY A 192 -10.85 23.97 10.05
CA GLY A 192 -11.72 22.82 10.27
C GLY A 192 -11.13 21.76 11.22
N ALA A 193 -9.80 21.56 11.18
CA ALA A 193 -9.10 20.67 12.09
C ALA A 193 -9.16 21.18 13.54
N ASP A 194 -9.03 22.48 13.75
CA ASP A 194 -9.14 23.07 15.10
C ASP A 194 -10.53 22.91 15.69
N LEU A 195 -11.59 23.09 14.89
CA LEU A 195 -12.98 22.83 15.30
C LEU A 195 -13.18 21.36 15.68
N ALA A 196 -12.70 20.43 14.84
CA ALA A 196 -12.80 19.00 15.12
C ALA A 196 -12.00 18.59 16.37
N ARG A 197 -10.80 19.16 16.59
CA ARG A 197 -10.00 18.96 17.81
C ARG A 197 -10.76 19.41 19.04
N GLU A 198 -11.39 20.58 19.00
CA GLU A 198 -12.17 21.10 20.13
C GLU A 198 -13.40 20.22 20.40
N GLY A 199 -14.12 19.78 19.36
CA GLY A 199 -15.23 18.85 19.49
C GLY A 199 -14.81 17.52 20.12
N ALA A 200 -13.71 16.95 19.65
CA ALA A 200 -13.14 15.71 20.19
C ALA A 200 -12.71 15.87 21.66
N ARG A 201 -12.02 16.98 21.98
CA ARG A 201 -11.56 17.29 23.35
C ARG A 201 -12.73 17.34 24.36
N ARG A 202 -13.87 17.89 23.96
CA ARG A 202 -15.11 17.91 24.80
C ARG A 202 -15.62 16.51 25.13
N LEU A 203 -15.27 15.52 24.29
CA LEU A 203 -15.65 14.12 24.45
C LEU A 203 -14.53 13.26 25.06
N GLY A 204 -13.41 13.87 25.48
CA GLY A 204 -12.24 13.13 25.99
C GLY A 204 -11.48 12.36 24.89
N ILE A 205 -11.64 12.77 23.63
CA ILE A 205 -10.95 12.17 22.47
C ILE A 205 -9.78 13.07 22.07
N GLU A 206 -8.61 12.47 21.92
CA GLU A 206 -7.41 13.17 21.49
C GLU A 206 -7.22 13.02 19.96
N LEU A 207 -7.05 14.17 19.26
CA LEU A 207 -6.68 14.23 17.85
C LEU A 207 -5.34 14.94 17.70
N ARG A 208 -4.38 14.31 17.02
CA ARG A 208 -3.02 14.83 16.76
C ARG A 208 -2.78 15.02 15.29
N VAL A 209 -1.82 15.89 14.93
CA VAL A 209 -1.38 15.98 13.53
C VAL A 209 -0.73 14.65 13.16
N GLY A 210 -1.32 13.97 12.19
CA GLY A 210 -1.02 12.60 11.86
C GLY A 210 0.34 12.41 11.18
N PRO A 211 0.86 11.17 11.20
CA PRO A 211 2.09 10.83 10.49
C PRO A 211 1.86 10.81 8.98
N VAL A 212 2.38 11.80 8.28
CA VAL A 212 2.27 11.87 6.83
C VAL A 212 3.65 11.86 6.16
N GLY A 213 3.83 10.99 5.19
CA GLY A 213 5.03 10.90 4.34
C GLY A 213 5.03 12.03 3.29
N ILE A 214 4.97 13.28 3.76
CA ILE A 214 4.93 14.49 2.93
C ILE A 214 5.98 15.44 3.48
N ALA A 215 6.90 15.89 2.62
CA ALA A 215 8.00 16.76 3.03
C ALA A 215 7.48 18.09 3.61
N ASN A 216 7.77 18.35 4.89
CA ASN A 216 7.54 19.62 5.56
C ASN A 216 8.89 20.34 5.74
N GLY A 217 9.34 20.98 4.69
CA GLY A 217 10.67 21.51 4.51
C GLY A 217 11.40 20.82 3.36
N ALA A 218 12.52 21.38 2.91
CA ALA A 218 13.33 20.77 1.85
C ALA A 218 13.90 19.41 2.32
N PHE A 219 13.80 18.40 1.46
CA PHE A 219 14.29 17.07 1.71
C PHE A 219 15.02 16.52 0.47
N GLY A 220 16.33 16.56 0.50
CA GLY A 220 17.15 16.31 -0.68
C GLY A 220 16.82 17.34 -1.78
N ASN A 221 16.57 16.86 -2.98
CA ASN A 221 16.10 17.64 -4.12
C ASN A 221 14.58 17.83 -4.15
N ARG A 222 13.85 17.21 -3.22
CA ARG A 222 12.38 17.28 -3.16
C ARG A 222 11.96 18.56 -2.43
N PRO A 223 11.06 19.37 -3.01
CA PRO A 223 10.55 20.57 -2.37
C PRO A 223 9.61 20.22 -1.21
N HIS A 224 9.35 21.19 -0.35
CA HIS A 224 8.30 21.09 0.65
C HIS A 224 6.91 21.12 0.02
N CYS A 225 5.91 20.65 0.77
CA CYS A 225 4.51 20.71 0.38
C CYS A 225 4.05 22.17 0.19
N ILE A 226 3.34 22.44 -0.90
CA ILE A 226 2.73 23.75 -1.20
C ILE A 226 1.21 23.75 -1.00
N TYR A 227 0.69 22.77 -0.28
CA TYR A 227 -0.72 22.66 0.15
C TYR A 227 -1.75 22.78 -0.95
N ARG A 228 -1.52 22.09 -2.09
CA ARG A 228 -2.43 22.09 -3.25
C ARG A 228 -3.69 21.25 -3.06
N GLY A 229 -3.72 20.33 -2.08
CA GLY A 229 -4.85 19.44 -1.84
C GLY A 229 -4.98 18.23 -2.80
N PHE A 230 -4.11 18.09 -3.81
CA PHE A 230 -4.16 17.03 -4.84
C PHE A 230 -3.36 15.76 -4.47
N CYS A 231 -3.24 15.42 -3.19
CA CYS A 231 -2.46 14.25 -2.77
C CYS A 231 -3.00 12.94 -3.35
N LEU A 232 -4.32 12.80 -3.46
CA LEU A 232 -4.99 11.60 -3.99
C LEU A 232 -4.98 11.53 -5.54
N GLN A 233 -4.57 12.60 -6.22
CA GLN A 233 -4.51 12.69 -7.69
C GLN A 233 -3.08 12.76 -8.23
N GLY A 234 -2.09 12.38 -7.41
CA GLY A 234 -0.67 12.52 -7.71
C GLY A 234 -0.09 13.86 -7.23
N CYS A 235 1.17 13.88 -6.82
CA CYS A 235 1.83 15.06 -6.30
C CYS A 235 2.76 15.68 -7.35
N LYS A 236 2.29 16.71 -8.08
CA LYS A 236 3.07 17.36 -9.15
C LYS A 236 4.44 17.87 -8.68
N VAL A 237 4.54 18.35 -7.43
CA VAL A 237 5.79 18.86 -6.87
C VAL A 237 6.64 17.81 -6.15
N SER A 238 6.23 16.54 -6.20
CA SER A 238 6.96 15.41 -5.59
C SER A 238 7.23 15.53 -4.07
N ALA A 239 6.52 16.43 -3.37
CA ALA A 239 6.63 16.58 -1.92
C ALA A 239 6.07 15.38 -1.17
N LYS A 240 4.95 14.77 -1.67
CA LYS A 240 4.41 13.53 -1.13
C LYS A 240 5.28 12.35 -1.55
N ALA A 241 5.73 11.57 -0.58
CA ALA A 241 6.49 10.35 -0.82
C ALA A 241 5.64 9.32 -1.55
N SER A 242 6.22 8.68 -2.53
CA SER A 242 5.76 7.46 -3.18
C SER A 242 6.99 6.73 -3.71
N PRO A 243 6.93 5.42 -3.97
CA PRO A 243 8.08 4.70 -4.55
C PRO A 243 8.63 5.36 -5.81
N LEU A 244 7.77 5.96 -6.63
CA LEU A 244 8.15 6.67 -7.86
C LEU A 244 9.19 7.78 -7.62
N VAL A 245 9.07 8.51 -6.51
CA VAL A 245 9.93 9.67 -6.20
C VAL A 245 10.88 9.41 -5.02
N THR A 246 10.86 8.21 -4.45
CA THR A 246 11.72 7.80 -3.32
C THR A 246 12.65 6.64 -3.70
N HIS A 247 12.16 5.42 -3.70
CA HIS A 247 12.97 4.20 -3.81
C HIS A 247 13.36 3.84 -5.25
N LEU A 248 12.46 4.05 -6.22
CA LEU A 248 12.72 3.67 -7.62
C LEU A 248 13.85 4.46 -8.28
N PRO A 249 13.98 5.79 -8.08
CA PRO A 249 15.11 6.51 -8.65
C PRO A 249 16.46 5.92 -8.21
N ASP A 250 16.61 5.63 -6.93
CA ASP A 250 17.83 5.00 -6.41
C ASP A 250 18.01 3.56 -6.91
N ALA A 251 16.92 2.80 -7.02
CA ALA A 251 16.95 1.45 -7.56
C ALA A 251 17.45 1.43 -9.02
N ILE A 252 16.95 2.35 -9.85
CA ILE A 252 17.35 2.50 -11.25
C ILE A 252 18.83 2.89 -11.36
N GLU A 253 19.31 3.80 -10.54
CA GLU A 253 20.74 4.16 -10.49
C GLU A 253 21.65 2.99 -10.10
N HIS A 254 21.10 2.02 -9.35
CA HIS A 254 21.82 0.81 -8.98
C HIS A 254 21.57 -0.37 -9.94
N GLY A 255 21.01 -0.09 -11.13
CA GLY A 255 20.90 -1.07 -12.22
C GLY A 255 19.59 -1.87 -12.26
N VAL A 256 18.52 -1.39 -11.60
CA VAL A 256 17.17 -1.97 -11.80
C VAL A 256 16.62 -1.54 -13.15
N GLU A 257 16.08 -2.49 -13.92
CA GLU A 257 15.22 -2.20 -15.05
C GLU A 257 13.76 -2.22 -14.64
N VAL A 258 13.00 -1.17 -14.97
CA VAL A 258 11.53 -1.11 -14.78
C VAL A 258 10.88 -1.15 -16.15
N ARG A 259 10.14 -2.23 -16.43
CA ARG A 259 9.35 -2.40 -17.64
C ARG A 259 7.89 -2.02 -17.32
N ALA A 260 7.52 -0.82 -17.71
CA ALA A 260 6.16 -0.32 -17.64
C ALA A 260 5.28 -0.92 -18.74
N ASP A 261 3.96 -0.87 -18.56
CA ASP A 261 2.95 -1.44 -19.47
C ASP A 261 3.18 -2.93 -19.79
N CYS A 262 3.74 -3.68 -18.83
CA CYS A 262 4.05 -5.09 -18.92
C CYS A 262 3.18 -5.91 -17.95
N MET A 263 2.13 -6.57 -18.47
CA MET A 263 1.19 -7.36 -17.68
C MET A 263 1.74 -8.77 -17.47
N ALA A 264 2.08 -9.15 -16.23
CA ALA A 264 2.43 -10.51 -15.87
C ALA A 264 1.24 -11.46 -16.09
N ALA A 265 1.42 -12.48 -16.93
CA ALA A 265 0.37 -13.40 -17.33
C ALA A 265 0.41 -14.72 -16.54
N SER A 266 1.61 -15.28 -16.34
CA SER A 266 1.82 -16.50 -15.54
C SER A 266 3.26 -16.62 -15.06
N ILE A 267 3.48 -17.43 -14.04
CA ILE A 267 4.78 -17.78 -13.49
C ILE A 267 5.19 -19.13 -14.10
N GLU A 268 6.38 -19.20 -14.70
CA GLU A 268 6.92 -20.43 -15.24
C GLU A 268 7.66 -21.24 -14.19
N VAL A 269 7.41 -22.54 -14.16
CA VAL A 269 7.97 -23.46 -13.16
C VAL A 269 8.56 -24.71 -13.83
N ALA A 270 9.65 -25.21 -13.25
CA ALA A 270 10.19 -26.54 -13.52
C ALA A 270 10.12 -27.39 -12.24
N ALA A 271 10.26 -28.70 -12.37
CA ALA A 271 10.33 -29.59 -11.22
C ALA A 271 11.57 -29.23 -10.36
N ALA A 272 11.37 -29.18 -9.04
CA ALA A 272 12.48 -29.01 -8.12
C ALA A 272 13.22 -30.35 -7.94
N GLY A 273 14.55 -30.28 -7.81
CA GLY A 273 15.35 -31.49 -7.52
C GLY A 273 15.35 -31.90 -6.04
N SER A 274 14.43 -31.39 -5.21
CA SER A 274 14.37 -31.67 -3.76
C SER A 274 13.03 -32.26 -3.35
N SER A 275 13.02 -33.04 -2.26
CA SER A 275 11.78 -33.58 -1.69
C SER A 275 10.95 -32.54 -0.92
N ALA A 276 11.55 -31.41 -0.54
CA ALA A 276 10.89 -30.34 0.21
C ALA A 276 10.09 -29.40 -0.68
N ASP A 277 10.51 -29.21 -1.93
CA ASP A 277 9.86 -28.33 -2.89
C ASP A 277 9.48 -29.13 -4.14
N ARG A 278 8.24 -28.96 -4.59
CA ARG A 278 7.72 -29.59 -5.79
C ARG A 278 8.18 -28.87 -7.05
N GLY A 279 8.30 -27.56 -6.99
CA GLY A 279 8.65 -26.72 -8.11
C GLY A 279 9.72 -25.68 -7.79
N ARG A 280 10.37 -25.23 -8.87
CA ARG A 280 11.28 -24.08 -8.91
C ARG A 280 10.83 -23.15 -10.02
N VAL A 281 10.72 -21.86 -9.72
CA VAL A 281 10.43 -20.85 -10.74
C VAL A 281 11.62 -20.67 -11.68
N THR A 282 11.34 -20.49 -12.97
CA THR A 282 12.32 -20.26 -14.03
C THR A 282 12.16 -18.90 -14.70
N GLY A 283 11.02 -18.23 -14.53
CA GLY A 283 10.75 -16.92 -15.10
C GLY A 283 9.29 -16.48 -14.93
N VAL A 284 8.98 -15.35 -15.53
CA VAL A 284 7.63 -14.78 -15.60
C VAL A 284 7.28 -14.53 -17.05
N ARG A 285 6.16 -15.11 -17.50
CA ARG A 285 5.54 -14.79 -18.78
C ARG A 285 4.74 -13.50 -18.63
N TYR A 286 4.93 -12.56 -19.53
CA TYR A 286 4.25 -11.27 -19.50
C TYR A 286 3.84 -10.82 -20.91
N ILE A 287 2.90 -9.90 -20.99
CA ILE A 287 2.45 -9.26 -22.22
C ILE A 287 2.89 -7.81 -22.16
N ASP A 288 3.71 -7.39 -23.13
CA ASP A 288 4.22 -6.02 -23.20
C ASP A 288 3.19 -4.99 -23.69
N GLY A 289 3.55 -3.72 -23.73
CA GLY A 289 2.68 -2.62 -24.16
C GLY A 289 2.19 -2.73 -25.61
N GLU A 290 2.88 -3.51 -26.44
CA GLU A 290 2.53 -3.78 -27.84
C GLU A 290 1.63 -5.02 -27.98
N GLY A 291 1.34 -5.71 -26.87
CA GLY A 291 0.53 -6.95 -26.84
C GLY A 291 1.33 -8.20 -27.18
N THR A 292 2.67 -8.12 -27.24
CA THR A 292 3.53 -9.26 -27.51
C THR A 292 3.79 -10.05 -26.23
N GLU A 293 3.64 -11.37 -26.31
CA GLU A 293 3.97 -12.26 -25.21
C GLU A 293 5.49 -12.48 -25.14
N ARG A 294 6.04 -12.32 -23.94
CA ARG A 294 7.47 -12.46 -23.65
C ARG A 294 7.70 -13.23 -22.36
N VAL A 295 8.92 -13.67 -22.11
CA VAL A 295 9.32 -14.36 -20.88
C VAL A 295 10.59 -13.74 -20.32
N GLN A 296 10.50 -13.16 -19.11
CA GLN A 296 11.71 -12.78 -18.36
C GLN A 296 12.18 -13.96 -17.52
N ARG A 297 13.37 -14.48 -17.84
CA ARG A 297 14.04 -15.53 -17.06
C ARG A 297 14.61 -14.96 -15.76
N ALA A 298 14.45 -15.69 -14.66
CA ALA A 298 14.93 -15.23 -13.35
C ALA A 298 15.32 -16.40 -12.43
N ALA A 299 16.39 -16.20 -11.65
CA ALA A 299 16.81 -17.13 -10.61
C ALA A 299 15.81 -17.17 -9.44
N ALA A 300 15.10 -16.07 -9.19
CA ALA A 300 14.01 -15.95 -8.21
C ALA A 300 12.93 -14.98 -8.73
N VAL A 301 11.70 -15.13 -8.21
CA VAL A 301 10.57 -14.24 -8.50
C VAL A 301 9.94 -13.75 -7.20
N ALA A 302 9.65 -12.45 -7.13
CA ALA A 302 8.86 -11.84 -6.06
C ALA A 302 7.59 -11.22 -6.65
N VAL A 303 6.42 -11.72 -6.23
CA VAL A 303 5.13 -11.19 -6.63
C VAL A 303 4.72 -10.08 -5.65
N CYS A 304 4.48 -8.89 -6.20
CA CYS A 304 4.13 -7.66 -5.48
C CYS A 304 2.93 -6.97 -6.15
N GLY A 305 1.97 -7.77 -6.64
CA GLY A 305 0.89 -7.37 -7.53
C GLY A 305 -0.39 -6.86 -6.84
N TYR A 306 -0.39 -6.66 -5.49
CA TYR A 306 -1.56 -6.25 -4.74
C TYR A 306 -2.53 -7.40 -4.37
N ALA A 307 -3.35 -7.19 -3.34
CA ALA A 307 -4.25 -8.21 -2.76
C ALA A 307 -5.24 -8.90 -3.74
N ILE A 308 -5.47 -8.33 -4.92
CA ILE A 308 -6.34 -8.91 -5.95
C ILE A 308 -5.53 -9.57 -7.06
N GLU A 309 -4.51 -8.88 -7.57
CA GLU A 309 -3.77 -9.39 -8.74
C GLU A 309 -2.71 -10.44 -8.36
N THR A 310 -2.18 -10.41 -7.13
CA THR A 310 -1.26 -11.45 -6.64
C THR A 310 -1.92 -12.83 -6.60
N PRO A 311 -3.05 -13.05 -5.88
CA PRO A 311 -3.74 -14.33 -5.93
C PRO A 311 -4.25 -14.68 -7.34
N ARG A 312 -4.71 -13.69 -8.14
CA ARG A 312 -5.11 -13.93 -9.53
C ARG A 312 -3.97 -14.51 -10.36
N LEU A 313 -2.75 -13.94 -10.26
CA LEU A 313 -1.58 -14.42 -10.98
C LEU A 313 -1.20 -15.84 -10.58
N LEU A 314 -1.21 -16.15 -9.28
CA LEU A 314 -0.93 -17.49 -8.77
C LEU A 314 -1.96 -18.52 -9.28
N LEU A 315 -3.26 -18.18 -9.24
CA LEU A 315 -4.35 -19.04 -9.71
C LEU A 315 -4.34 -19.22 -11.23
N ASN A 316 -3.92 -18.22 -12.00
CA ASN A 316 -3.75 -18.33 -13.46
C ASN A 316 -2.46 -19.09 -13.86
N SER A 317 -1.52 -19.28 -12.93
CA SER A 317 -0.25 -19.99 -13.17
C SER A 317 -0.43 -21.50 -12.98
N VAL A 318 -1.25 -22.09 -13.85
CA VAL A 318 -1.58 -23.53 -13.86
C VAL A 318 -0.52 -24.31 -14.65
N SER A 319 -0.09 -25.45 -14.12
CA SER A 319 0.84 -26.37 -14.78
C SER A 319 0.59 -27.82 -14.32
N PRO A 320 1.17 -28.84 -14.97
CA PRO A 320 1.11 -30.21 -14.46
C PRO A 320 1.63 -30.38 -13.02
N LEU A 321 2.56 -29.54 -12.60
CA LEU A 321 3.07 -29.52 -11.23
C LEU A 321 2.10 -28.85 -10.25
N PHE A 322 1.33 -27.86 -10.71
CA PHE A 322 0.42 -27.05 -9.91
C PHE A 322 -0.94 -26.91 -10.61
N PRO A 323 -1.77 -27.98 -10.65
CA PRO A 323 -3.01 -28.00 -11.44
C PRO A 323 -4.09 -27.04 -10.93
N HIS A 324 -3.97 -26.55 -9.68
CA HIS A 324 -4.91 -25.61 -9.06
C HIS A 324 -4.30 -24.20 -8.86
N GLY A 325 -3.20 -23.89 -9.57
CA GLY A 325 -2.42 -22.68 -9.38
C GLY A 325 -1.26 -22.88 -8.39
N ILE A 326 -0.24 -22.02 -8.49
CA ILE A 326 0.97 -22.12 -7.68
C ILE A 326 0.67 -21.77 -6.22
N GLY A 327 1.15 -22.60 -5.29
CA GLY A 327 0.97 -22.39 -3.84
C GLY A 327 -0.45 -22.67 -3.34
N ASN A 328 -1.33 -23.27 -4.18
CA ASN A 328 -2.75 -23.47 -3.86
C ASN A 328 -3.15 -24.93 -3.55
N ASP A 329 -2.22 -25.75 -3.13
CA ASP A 329 -2.49 -27.16 -2.81
C ASP A 329 -3.47 -27.36 -1.66
N ALA A 330 -3.45 -26.44 -0.69
CA ALA A 330 -4.35 -26.42 0.46
C ALA A 330 -5.56 -25.47 0.27
N ASP A 331 -5.84 -25.02 -0.95
CA ASP A 331 -6.91 -24.04 -1.28
C ASP A 331 -6.84 -22.75 -0.44
N GLN A 332 -5.61 -22.28 -0.16
CA GLN A 332 -5.38 -21.05 0.63
C GLN A 332 -5.24 -19.79 -0.22
N VAL A 333 -4.81 -19.92 -1.48
CA VAL A 333 -4.66 -18.77 -2.37
C VAL A 333 -6.01 -18.10 -2.63
N GLY A 334 -6.03 -16.80 -2.39
CA GLY A 334 -7.22 -15.96 -2.53
C GLY A 334 -8.04 -15.83 -1.25
N ARG A 335 -7.94 -16.73 -0.25
CA ARG A 335 -8.74 -16.66 0.99
C ARG A 335 -8.31 -15.54 1.92
N TYR A 336 -9.22 -15.17 2.83
CA TYR A 336 -8.99 -14.16 3.86
C TYR A 336 -8.65 -12.78 3.30
N VAL A 337 -9.28 -12.40 2.18
CA VAL A 337 -9.19 -11.03 1.70
C VAL A 337 -9.92 -10.12 2.69
N MET A 338 -9.25 -9.05 3.07
CA MET A 338 -9.76 -8.05 4.00
C MET A 338 -9.91 -6.72 3.29
N VAL A 339 -10.91 -5.97 3.72
CA VAL A 339 -11.17 -4.59 3.30
C VAL A 339 -11.37 -3.78 4.56
N GLN A 340 -10.72 -2.64 4.72
CA GLN A 340 -11.06 -1.77 5.86
C GLN A 340 -12.41 -1.10 5.63
N GLY A 341 -13.28 -1.13 6.64
CA GLY A 341 -14.41 -0.22 6.70
C GLY A 341 -13.89 1.21 6.82
N ALA A 342 -14.27 2.06 5.87
CA ALA A 342 -13.81 3.44 5.83
C ALA A 342 -14.99 4.44 5.87
N PRO A 343 -15.91 4.32 6.86
CA PRO A 343 -17.03 5.23 6.97
C PRO A 343 -16.54 6.66 7.15
N GLN A 344 -17.25 7.61 6.57
CA GLN A 344 -16.97 9.03 6.69
C GLN A 344 -18.23 9.75 7.18
N VAL A 345 -18.01 10.80 7.96
CA VAL A 345 -19.08 11.71 8.39
C VAL A 345 -18.61 13.13 8.10
N ALA A 346 -19.44 13.88 7.38
CA ALA A 346 -19.21 15.28 7.11
C ALA A 346 -20.16 16.14 7.94
N GLY A 347 -19.63 17.21 8.52
CA GLY A 347 -20.40 18.23 9.24
C GLY A 347 -20.36 19.56 8.50
N ARG A 348 -21.51 20.28 8.41
CA ARG A 348 -21.59 21.62 7.86
C ARG A 348 -21.50 22.67 8.97
N PHE A 349 -20.70 23.69 8.73
CA PHE A 349 -20.43 24.78 9.67
C PHE A 349 -20.82 26.13 9.09
N PRO A 350 -21.06 27.16 9.95
CA PRO A 350 -21.38 28.51 9.48
C PRO A 350 -20.23 29.15 8.67
N ASP A 351 -18.99 28.89 9.08
CA ASP A 351 -17.79 29.47 8.47
C ASP A 351 -17.27 28.62 7.31
N GLU A 352 -16.55 29.24 6.37
CA GLU A 352 -15.84 28.54 5.31
C GLU A 352 -14.58 27.84 5.87
N LEU A 353 -14.52 26.52 5.82
CA LEU A 353 -13.43 25.71 6.32
C LEU A 353 -12.43 25.26 5.24
N ARG A 354 -12.92 25.12 4.00
CA ARG A 354 -12.08 24.75 2.84
C ARG A 354 -11.24 23.50 3.09
N MET A 355 -11.86 22.39 3.46
CA MET A 355 -11.27 21.12 3.87
C MET A 355 -10.20 20.54 2.94
N TYR A 356 -10.11 21.02 1.70
CA TYR A 356 -9.14 20.59 0.69
C TYR A 356 -7.76 21.27 0.80
N LYS A 357 -7.58 22.27 1.69
CA LYS A 357 -6.36 23.11 1.73
C LYS A 357 -5.20 22.55 2.52
N ALA A 358 -5.34 21.45 3.20
CA ALA A 358 -4.26 20.82 3.94
C ALA A 358 -3.90 19.45 3.36
N PRO A 359 -2.75 18.86 3.74
CA PRO A 359 -2.47 17.48 3.41
C PRO A 359 -3.52 16.58 4.10
N PRO A 360 -4.30 15.76 3.38
CA PRO A 360 -5.12 14.76 4.03
C PRO A 360 -4.23 13.57 4.48
N PRO A 361 -4.37 13.02 5.70
CA PRO A 361 -5.13 13.55 6.82
C PRO A 361 -4.35 14.65 7.57
N GLU A 362 -5.06 15.68 8.02
CA GLU A 362 -4.48 16.74 8.84
C GLU A 362 -4.29 16.29 10.29
N ILE A 363 -5.36 15.72 10.86
CA ILE A 363 -5.40 15.21 12.24
C ILE A 363 -5.94 13.79 12.26
N SER A 364 -5.50 13.02 13.24
CA SER A 364 -5.83 11.60 13.40
C SER A 364 -5.82 11.19 14.87
N SER A 365 -6.45 10.04 15.17
CA SER A 365 -6.41 9.39 16.48
C SER A 365 -6.39 7.87 16.32
N GLU A 366 -5.63 7.22 17.17
CA GLU A 366 -5.63 5.76 17.34
C GLU A 366 -6.15 5.37 18.74
N GLN A 367 -6.87 6.27 19.42
CA GLN A 367 -7.44 6.01 20.76
C GLN A 367 -8.42 4.84 20.79
N PHE A 368 -9.06 4.52 19.65
CA PHE A 368 -10.01 3.42 19.52
C PHE A 368 -9.43 2.18 18.82
N TYR A 369 -8.12 2.11 18.68
CA TYR A 369 -7.42 1.10 17.88
C TYR A 369 -7.56 -0.32 18.45
N GLU A 370 -7.33 -0.47 19.75
CA GLU A 370 -7.29 -1.75 20.44
C GLU A 370 -8.70 -2.30 20.71
N THR A 371 -8.83 -3.60 20.90
CA THR A 371 -10.05 -4.23 21.41
C THR A 371 -10.39 -3.69 22.79
N ASP A 372 -11.64 -3.25 22.95
CA ASP A 372 -12.21 -2.88 24.24
C ASP A 372 -13.52 -3.68 24.43
N PRO A 373 -13.57 -4.61 25.39
CA PRO A 373 -14.76 -5.43 25.62
C PRO A 373 -16.05 -4.64 25.88
N ALA A 374 -15.93 -3.43 26.41
CA ALA A 374 -17.10 -2.55 26.65
C ALA A 374 -17.79 -2.09 25.36
N ARG A 375 -17.12 -2.17 24.22
CA ARG A 375 -17.68 -1.82 22.91
C ARG A 375 -18.51 -2.93 22.26
N GLY A 376 -18.37 -4.18 22.74
CA GLY A 376 -19.14 -5.33 22.26
C GLY A 376 -18.67 -5.89 20.91
N PHE A 377 -17.48 -5.52 20.43
CA PHE A 377 -16.84 -6.07 19.23
C PHE A 377 -15.32 -6.14 19.42
N ALA A 378 -14.69 -7.05 18.70
CA ALA A 378 -13.24 -7.22 18.67
C ALA A 378 -12.60 -6.26 17.67
N ARG A 379 -11.34 -5.91 17.89
CA ARG A 379 -10.54 -4.93 17.17
C ARG A 379 -11.16 -3.52 17.28
N GLY A 380 -10.67 -2.58 16.49
CA GLY A 380 -11.11 -1.20 16.63
C GLY A 380 -10.99 -0.40 15.34
N PHE A 381 -10.77 0.88 15.49
CA PHE A 381 -10.63 1.80 14.37
C PHE A 381 -9.70 2.97 14.72
N SER A 382 -9.08 3.55 13.72
CA SER A 382 -8.46 4.87 13.80
C SER A 382 -9.39 5.94 13.23
N ILE A 383 -9.21 7.18 13.66
CA ILE A 383 -9.89 8.37 13.13
C ILE A 383 -8.89 9.17 12.31
N GLN A 384 -9.32 9.71 11.18
CA GLN A 384 -8.52 10.62 10.36
C GLN A 384 -9.41 11.66 9.68
N THR A 385 -8.84 12.81 9.34
CA THR A 385 -9.54 13.77 8.48
C THR A 385 -9.47 13.34 7.02
N VAL A 386 -10.49 13.69 6.26
CA VAL A 386 -10.58 13.44 4.82
C VAL A 386 -11.04 14.73 4.15
N GLY A 387 -10.30 15.20 3.17
CA GLY A 387 -10.61 16.42 2.43
C GLY A 387 -10.96 16.09 0.98
N PRO A 388 -12.17 15.58 0.66
CA PRO A 388 -12.54 15.28 -0.72
C PRO A 388 -12.52 16.57 -1.56
N LEU A 389 -11.98 16.47 -2.76
CA LEU A 389 -12.08 17.51 -3.77
C LEU A 389 -13.52 17.59 -4.34
N PRO A 390 -13.91 18.63 -5.09
CA PRO A 390 -15.30 18.84 -5.48
C PRO A 390 -15.97 17.70 -6.24
N ILE A 391 -15.27 16.96 -7.10
CA ILE A 391 -15.85 15.82 -7.84
C ILE A 391 -16.11 14.67 -6.87
N ALA A 392 -15.12 14.29 -6.05
CA ALA A 392 -15.30 13.26 -5.04
C ALA A 392 -16.39 13.62 -4.02
N TRP A 393 -16.51 14.90 -3.66
CA TRP A 393 -17.61 15.39 -2.82
C TRP A 393 -18.96 15.20 -3.49
N ALA A 394 -19.10 15.58 -4.79
CA ALA A 394 -20.33 15.36 -5.54
C ALA A 394 -20.70 13.86 -5.60
N GLU A 395 -19.72 12.97 -5.83
CA GLU A 395 -19.93 11.52 -5.81
C GLU A 395 -20.44 11.03 -4.44
N HIS A 396 -19.90 11.54 -3.34
CA HIS A 396 -20.36 11.20 -1.98
C HIS A 396 -21.80 11.65 -1.75
N VAL A 397 -22.14 12.86 -2.15
CA VAL A 397 -23.49 13.42 -2.04
C VAL A 397 -24.50 12.62 -2.89
N LEU A 398 -24.10 12.24 -4.10
CA LEU A 398 -24.92 11.38 -4.99
C LEU A 398 -25.11 9.97 -4.38
N ALA A 399 -24.07 9.36 -3.83
CA ALA A 399 -24.14 8.06 -3.18
C ALA A 399 -25.06 8.06 -1.95
N ALA A 400 -25.15 9.20 -1.25
CA ALA A 400 -26.09 9.41 -0.15
C ALA A 400 -27.53 9.69 -0.61
N GLY A 401 -27.81 9.62 -1.94
CA GLY A 401 -29.16 9.78 -2.51
C GLY A 401 -29.58 11.21 -2.82
N HIS A 402 -28.68 12.19 -2.71
CA HIS A 402 -28.98 13.59 -3.00
C HIS A 402 -28.65 13.96 -4.45
N TRP A 403 -29.62 14.38 -5.23
CA TRP A 403 -29.47 14.76 -6.63
C TRP A 403 -30.28 16.01 -6.98
N GLY A 404 -30.10 16.56 -8.17
CA GLY A 404 -30.83 17.72 -8.67
C GLY A 404 -30.62 18.98 -7.81
N ARG A 405 -31.68 19.53 -7.21
CA ARG A 405 -31.59 20.74 -6.37
C ARG A 405 -30.74 20.50 -5.13
N ALA A 406 -30.94 19.37 -4.44
CA ALA A 406 -30.18 19.02 -3.25
C ALA A 406 -28.68 18.96 -3.54
N LEU A 407 -28.26 18.27 -4.62
CA LEU A 407 -26.85 18.24 -5.02
C LEU A 407 -26.27 19.64 -5.24
N ARG A 408 -27.03 20.55 -5.90
CA ARG A 408 -26.55 21.92 -6.10
C ARG A 408 -26.37 22.70 -4.80
N GLU A 409 -27.22 22.45 -3.80
CA GLU A 409 -27.10 23.07 -2.49
C GLU A 409 -25.85 22.57 -1.74
N TYR A 410 -25.58 21.25 -1.74
CA TYR A 410 -24.36 20.68 -1.19
C TYR A 410 -23.09 21.22 -1.90
N MET A 411 -23.14 21.37 -3.21
CA MET A 411 -22.01 21.91 -3.98
C MET A 411 -21.78 23.40 -3.73
N ARG A 412 -22.86 24.20 -3.59
CA ARG A 412 -22.75 25.61 -3.23
C ARG A 412 -22.10 25.80 -1.87
N ASP A 413 -22.45 24.96 -0.89
CA ASP A 413 -21.99 25.02 0.49
C ASP A 413 -20.70 24.18 0.72
N TYR A 414 -20.04 23.67 -0.35
CA TYR A 414 -18.88 22.80 -0.30
C TYR A 414 -17.78 23.30 0.64
N ASN A 415 -17.48 24.58 0.66
CA ASN A 415 -16.46 25.17 1.52
C ASN A 415 -16.81 25.17 3.02
N HIS A 416 -18.07 24.95 3.35
CA HIS A 416 -18.57 24.92 4.72
C HIS A 416 -18.56 23.53 5.36
N TRP A 417 -18.23 22.49 4.59
CA TRP A 417 -18.18 21.12 5.06
C TRP A 417 -16.81 20.74 5.57
N TYR A 418 -16.76 19.91 6.61
CA TYR A 418 -15.54 19.27 7.11
C TYR A 418 -15.80 17.80 7.39
N THR A 419 -14.88 16.93 6.92
CA THR A 419 -15.10 15.48 6.92
C THR A 419 -14.08 14.76 7.81
N LEU A 420 -14.60 13.94 8.73
CA LEU A 420 -13.86 12.93 9.45
C LEU A 420 -14.13 11.55 8.85
N GLY A 421 -13.14 10.68 8.83
CA GLY A 421 -13.27 9.29 8.47
C GLY A 421 -12.72 8.38 9.54
N ALA A 422 -13.17 7.14 9.56
CA ALA A 422 -12.55 6.09 10.35
C ALA A 422 -11.96 5.02 9.45
N LEU A 423 -11.00 4.27 9.97
CA LEU A 423 -10.49 3.04 9.37
C LEU A 423 -10.74 1.91 10.37
N SER A 424 -11.84 1.21 10.16
CA SER A 424 -12.25 0.06 10.97
C SER A 424 -11.57 -1.20 10.48
N GLU A 425 -10.88 -1.90 11.36
CA GLU A 425 -10.35 -3.22 11.06
C GLU A 425 -11.50 -4.22 10.99
N LEU A 426 -11.64 -4.89 9.84
CA LEU A 426 -12.63 -5.93 9.60
C LEU A 426 -11.96 -7.30 9.63
N LEU A 427 -12.68 -8.32 10.10
CA LEU A 427 -12.10 -9.62 10.37
C LEU A 427 -11.82 -10.43 9.09
N PRO A 428 -10.73 -11.19 9.03
CA PRO A 428 -10.40 -12.08 7.91
C PRO A 428 -11.30 -13.32 7.93
N LEU A 429 -12.36 -13.31 7.14
CA LEU A 429 -13.24 -14.47 6.99
C LEU A 429 -12.73 -15.40 5.89
N PRO A 430 -12.76 -16.74 6.06
CA PRO A 430 -12.28 -17.69 5.05
C PRO A 430 -13.08 -17.67 3.75
N GLY A 431 -14.35 -17.24 3.79
CA GLY A 431 -15.24 -17.07 2.64
C GLY A 431 -14.97 -15.80 1.82
N ASN A 432 -14.30 -14.81 2.41
CA ASN A 432 -13.88 -13.59 1.71
C ASN A 432 -12.65 -13.94 0.88
N ARG A 433 -12.82 -14.05 -0.43
CA ARG A 433 -11.76 -14.59 -1.28
C ARG A 433 -11.73 -14.00 -2.68
N VAL A 434 -10.54 -14.01 -3.25
CA VAL A 434 -10.29 -13.83 -4.67
C VAL A 434 -10.23 -15.21 -5.35
N THR A 435 -10.97 -15.36 -6.43
CA THR A 435 -10.89 -16.46 -7.37
C THR A 435 -10.68 -15.93 -8.79
N VAL A 436 -10.58 -16.79 -9.80
CA VAL A 436 -10.58 -16.40 -11.20
C VAL A 436 -11.89 -16.77 -11.85
N ALA A 437 -12.39 -15.89 -12.74
CA ALA A 437 -13.59 -16.13 -13.54
C ALA A 437 -13.14 -16.65 -14.93
N PRO A 438 -13.27 -17.95 -15.22
CA PRO A 438 -12.70 -18.53 -16.43
C PRO A 438 -13.34 -18.02 -17.72
N ASP A 439 -14.63 -17.63 -17.66
CA ASP A 439 -15.42 -17.20 -18.82
C ASP A 439 -15.30 -15.68 -19.11
N VAL A 440 -14.65 -14.93 -18.23
CA VAL A 440 -14.49 -13.48 -18.39
C VAL A 440 -13.02 -13.14 -18.48
N ARG A 441 -12.64 -12.44 -19.55
CA ARG A 441 -11.24 -12.09 -19.83
C ARG A 441 -11.03 -10.59 -19.86
N ASP A 442 -9.82 -10.19 -19.48
CA ASP A 442 -9.34 -8.83 -19.64
C ASP A 442 -8.88 -8.56 -21.09
N ARG A 443 -8.38 -7.35 -21.36
CA ARG A 443 -7.88 -6.95 -22.69
C ARG A 443 -6.69 -7.78 -23.18
N HIS A 444 -5.99 -8.47 -22.27
CA HIS A 444 -4.85 -9.35 -22.57
C HIS A 444 -5.27 -10.81 -22.77
N GLY A 445 -6.58 -11.10 -22.73
CA GLY A 445 -7.10 -12.47 -22.86
C GLY A 445 -6.95 -13.33 -21.60
N LEU A 446 -6.55 -12.76 -20.46
CA LEU A 446 -6.35 -13.47 -19.20
C LEU A 446 -7.66 -13.55 -18.39
N PRO A 447 -7.97 -14.66 -17.70
CA PRO A 447 -9.12 -14.75 -16.79
C PRO A 447 -9.05 -13.65 -15.73
N VAL A 448 -10.18 -12.95 -15.52
CA VAL A 448 -10.21 -11.82 -14.55
C VAL A 448 -10.39 -12.30 -13.12
N ALA A 449 -9.99 -11.47 -12.15
CA ALA A 449 -10.26 -11.72 -10.76
C ALA A 449 -11.75 -11.59 -10.44
N ARG A 450 -12.25 -12.49 -9.58
CA ARG A 450 -13.53 -12.39 -8.90
C ARG A 450 -13.27 -12.31 -7.40
N MET A 451 -13.81 -11.29 -6.73
CA MET A 451 -13.77 -11.15 -5.28
C MET A 451 -15.18 -11.30 -4.71
N ASP A 452 -15.38 -12.31 -3.87
CA ASP A 452 -16.58 -12.47 -3.07
C ASP A 452 -16.30 -11.97 -1.64
N TYR A 453 -17.17 -11.06 -1.14
CA TYR A 453 -16.98 -10.40 0.14
C TYR A 453 -18.28 -10.32 0.95
N THR A 454 -18.16 -10.60 2.25
CA THR A 454 -19.27 -10.56 3.20
C THR A 454 -18.76 -10.07 4.55
N GLN A 455 -19.49 -9.18 5.20
CA GLN A 455 -19.21 -8.71 6.56
C GLN A 455 -19.86 -9.63 7.59
N CYS A 456 -19.20 -9.80 8.73
CA CYS A 456 -19.82 -10.40 9.91
C CYS A 456 -20.45 -9.33 10.82
N ASP A 457 -21.14 -9.78 11.87
CA ASP A 457 -21.77 -8.87 12.82
C ASP A 457 -20.76 -8.00 13.58
N ASN A 458 -19.56 -8.55 13.87
CA ASN A 458 -18.46 -7.79 14.43
C ASN A 458 -18.07 -6.59 13.57
N ASP A 459 -17.97 -6.80 12.26
CA ASP A 459 -17.59 -5.77 11.30
C ASP A 459 -18.63 -4.64 11.25
N ARG A 460 -19.92 -5.03 11.20
CA ARG A 460 -21.04 -4.08 11.20
C ARG A 460 -21.10 -3.26 12.47
N ALA A 461 -20.88 -3.91 13.64
CA ALA A 461 -20.87 -3.23 14.94
C ALA A 461 -19.71 -2.23 15.04
N ASN A 462 -18.50 -2.61 14.60
CA ASN A 462 -17.34 -1.72 14.55
C ASN A 462 -17.61 -0.49 13.67
N ILE A 463 -18.08 -0.67 12.44
CA ILE A 463 -18.39 0.43 11.50
C ILE A 463 -19.48 1.36 12.10
N ALA A 464 -20.53 0.81 12.69
CA ALA A 464 -21.61 1.59 13.27
C ALA A 464 -21.11 2.44 14.46
N PHE A 465 -20.30 1.85 15.34
CA PHE A 465 -19.71 2.57 16.48
C PHE A 465 -18.74 3.67 16.00
N ALA A 466 -17.93 3.39 14.98
CA ALA A 466 -17.05 4.38 14.39
C ALA A 466 -17.84 5.57 13.82
N LYS A 467 -18.88 5.33 13.01
CA LYS A 467 -19.76 6.39 12.47
C LYS A 467 -20.38 7.25 13.59
N ALA A 468 -20.93 6.60 14.61
CA ALA A 468 -21.53 7.31 15.76
C ALA A 468 -20.49 8.19 16.49
N THR A 469 -19.24 7.71 16.62
CA THR A 469 -18.15 8.47 17.23
C THR A 469 -17.79 9.70 16.40
N LEU A 470 -17.63 9.56 15.07
CA LEU A 470 -17.33 10.67 14.16
C LEU A 470 -18.45 11.74 14.19
N ARG A 471 -19.72 11.30 14.15
CA ARG A 471 -20.89 12.18 14.27
C ARG A 471 -20.84 13.00 15.55
N ARG A 472 -20.65 12.35 16.71
CA ARG A 472 -20.58 13.02 18.00
C ARG A 472 -19.45 14.07 18.08
N ILE A 473 -18.30 13.80 17.46
CA ILE A 473 -17.20 14.77 17.40
C ILE A 473 -17.63 16.02 16.64
N LEU A 474 -18.24 15.84 15.45
CA LEU A 474 -18.66 16.96 14.61
C LEU A 474 -19.82 17.76 15.24
N GLU A 475 -20.79 17.09 15.86
CA GLU A 475 -21.87 17.74 16.61
C GLU A 475 -21.29 18.53 17.81
N ALA A 476 -20.37 17.97 18.58
CA ALA A 476 -19.68 18.66 19.66
C ALA A 476 -18.81 19.83 19.17
N ALA A 477 -18.33 19.77 17.92
CA ALA A 477 -17.62 20.87 17.26
C ALA A 477 -18.55 21.99 16.79
N GLY A 478 -19.89 21.79 16.79
CA GLY A 478 -20.89 22.78 16.39
C GLY A 478 -21.38 22.62 14.95
N ALA A 479 -21.27 21.44 14.36
CA ALA A 479 -21.86 21.17 13.05
C ALA A 479 -23.39 21.33 13.09
N GLN A 480 -23.94 22.02 12.09
CA GLN A 480 -25.38 22.31 11.98
C GLN A 480 -26.13 21.25 11.17
N ASP A 481 -25.38 20.50 10.35
CA ASP A 481 -25.91 19.48 9.46
C ASP A 481 -24.89 18.35 9.30
N ILE A 482 -25.37 17.12 9.07
CA ILE A 482 -24.52 15.92 9.01
C ILE A 482 -24.85 15.10 7.77
N LEU A 483 -23.78 14.66 7.07
CA LEU A 483 -23.86 13.71 5.96
C LEU A 483 -23.01 12.49 6.30
N GLU A 484 -23.59 11.28 6.26
CA GLU A 484 -22.88 10.03 6.44
C GLU A 484 -22.59 9.37 5.08
N ILE A 485 -21.39 8.79 4.95
CA ILE A 485 -20.89 8.23 3.70
C ILE A 485 -20.29 6.86 4.02
N ASP A 486 -20.78 5.80 3.38
CA ASP A 486 -20.23 4.47 3.50
C ASP A 486 -19.14 4.25 2.43
N ARG A 487 -17.98 3.82 2.88
CA ARG A 487 -16.83 3.54 2.01
C ARG A 487 -16.02 2.36 2.54
N TYR A 488 -15.19 1.83 1.64
CA TYR A 488 -14.19 0.81 1.92
C TYR A 488 -12.84 1.25 1.38
N ALA A 489 -11.76 0.80 2.04
CA ALA A 489 -10.40 1.13 1.66
C ALA A 489 -9.46 -0.08 1.87
N HIS A 490 -8.22 0.04 1.44
CA HIS A 490 -7.08 -0.79 1.79
C HIS A 490 -7.34 -2.30 1.75
N LEU A 491 -7.41 -2.87 0.55
CA LEU A 491 -7.50 -4.32 0.41
C LEU A 491 -6.15 -4.97 0.71
N VAL A 492 -6.16 -5.95 1.61
CA VAL A 492 -5.00 -6.78 1.97
C VAL A 492 -5.44 -8.24 2.17
N GLY A 493 -4.51 -9.15 2.43
CA GLY A 493 -4.82 -10.58 2.52
C GLY A 493 -4.97 -11.23 1.14
N GLY A 494 -5.40 -12.49 1.11
CA GLY A 494 -5.48 -13.29 -0.11
C GLY A 494 -4.30 -14.24 -0.33
N CYS A 495 -3.15 -13.99 0.32
CA CYS A 495 -1.98 -14.87 0.30
C CYS A 495 -1.28 -14.85 1.66
N ARG A 496 -2.05 -14.91 2.76
CA ARG A 496 -1.54 -14.65 4.11
C ARG A 496 -0.34 -15.51 4.46
N MET A 497 0.57 -14.92 5.26
CA MET A 497 1.67 -15.65 5.86
C MET A 497 1.23 -16.46 7.08
N GLY A 498 1.96 -17.54 7.38
CA GLY A 498 1.69 -18.39 8.53
C GLY A 498 2.82 -19.39 8.79
N THR A 499 2.56 -20.35 9.67
CA THR A 499 3.54 -21.32 10.12
C THR A 499 3.44 -22.66 9.40
N THR A 500 2.31 -22.92 8.74
CA THR A 500 2.07 -24.18 8.01
C THR A 500 1.40 -23.96 6.65
N PRO A 501 1.64 -24.84 5.66
CA PRO A 501 1.00 -24.75 4.35
C PRO A 501 -0.52 -25.03 4.40
N ALA A 502 -1.02 -25.64 5.46
CA ALA A 502 -2.45 -25.94 5.60
C ALA A 502 -3.30 -24.68 5.84
N GLU A 503 -2.70 -23.63 6.38
CA GLU A 503 -3.41 -22.40 6.79
C GLU A 503 -2.87 -21.12 6.13
N SER A 504 -1.81 -21.22 5.32
CA SER A 504 -1.14 -20.06 4.75
C SER A 504 -0.62 -20.33 3.34
N VAL A 505 -0.30 -19.27 2.61
CA VAL A 505 0.30 -19.33 1.26
C VAL A 505 1.82 -19.17 1.34
N VAL A 506 2.30 -18.35 2.27
CA VAL A 506 3.74 -18.10 2.45
C VAL A 506 4.17 -18.32 3.89
N ASP A 507 5.45 -18.62 4.08
CA ASP A 507 6.09 -18.66 5.38
C ASP A 507 6.46 -17.26 5.92
N ALA A 508 7.08 -17.22 7.12
CA ALA A 508 7.53 -15.98 7.77
C ALA A 508 8.58 -15.19 6.97
N ASP A 509 9.23 -15.82 6.01
CA ASP A 509 10.23 -15.23 5.11
C ASP A 509 9.68 -15.03 3.69
N HIS A 510 8.34 -14.90 3.58
CA HIS A 510 7.62 -14.60 2.33
C HIS A 510 7.66 -15.68 1.25
N ARG A 511 8.26 -16.85 1.50
CA ARG A 511 8.40 -17.91 0.53
C ARG A 511 7.09 -18.67 0.35
N VAL A 512 6.68 -18.87 -0.87
CA VAL A 512 5.50 -19.69 -1.23
C VAL A 512 5.78 -21.16 -0.92
N TRP A 513 4.86 -21.81 -0.21
CA TRP A 513 4.99 -23.22 0.15
C TRP A 513 5.10 -24.12 -1.10
N GLY A 514 6.04 -25.07 -1.06
CA GLY A 514 6.26 -26.01 -2.14
C GLY A 514 7.02 -25.45 -3.36
N VAL A 515 7.51 -24.21 -3.30
CA VAL A 515 8.31 -23.57 -4.38
C VAL A 515 9.56 -22.92 -3.79
N SER A 516 10.73 -23.31 -4.27
CA SER A 516 12.00 -22.95 -3.62
C SER A 516 12.40 -21.48 -3.72
N ASN A 517 12.00 -20.79 -4.77
CA ASN A 517 12.48 -19.45 -5.15
C ASN A 517 11.35 -18.50 -5.59
N LEU A 518 10.13 -18.74 -5.13
CA LEU A 518 8.98 -17.85 -5.31
C LEU A 518 8.62 -17.19 -3.98
N TYR A 519 8.44 -15.89 -4.03
CA TYR A 519 8.13 -15.07 -2.87
C TYR A 519 6.94 -14.15 -3.17
N ILE A 520 6.20 -13.76 -2.12
CA ILE A 520 5.14 -12.73 -2.21
C ILE A 520 5.49 -11.61 -1.25
N CYS A 521 5.53 -10.37 -1.75
CA CYS A 521 6.01 -9.24 -0.96
C CYS A 521 5.16 -7.98 -1.18
N ASP A 522 3.87 -8.10 -0.87
CA ASP A 522 2.88 -7.02 -0.87
C ASP A 522 1.86 -7.20 0.26
N GLY A 523 0.79 -6.41 0.28
CA GLY A 523 -0.26 -6.50 1.31
C GLY A 523 -1.06 -7.81 1.32
N SER A 524 -0.92 -8.65 0.29
CA SER A 524 -1.64 -9.93 0.25
C SER A 524 -1.16 -10.93 1.30
N VAL A 525 0.09 -10.77 1.81
CA VAL A 525 0.66 -11.68 2.82
C VAL A 525 0.16 -11.40 4.25
N MET A 526 -0.57 -10.33 4.47
CA MET A 526 -0.97 -9.89 5.81
C MET A 526 -2.05 -10.80 6.41
N PRO A 527 -1.84 -11.40 7.60
CA PRO A 527 -2.84 -12.22 8.30
C PRO A 527 -4.00 -11.41 8.87
N THR A 528 -3.73 -10.16 9.29
CA THR A 528 -4.67 -9.18 9.81
C THR A 528 -4.41 -7.83 9.21
N GLN A 529 -5.38 -6.92 9.29
CA GLN A 529 -5.33 -5.67 8.56
C GLN A 529 -4.85 -4.48 9.41
N GLY A 530 -5.02 -4.56 10.74
CA GLY A 530 -4.86 -3.42 11.64
C GLY A 530 -5.86 -2.29 11.38
N SER A 531 -6.02 -1.41 12.34
CA SER A 531 -6.85 -0.19 12.17
C SER A 531 -6.03 0.97 11.58
N ALA A 532 -4.97 0.67 10.83
CA ALA A 532 -4.03 1.63 10.25
C ALA A 532 -3.88 1.44 8.74
N ASN A 533 -3.46 2.50 8.04
CA ASN A 533 -3.15 2.43 6.62
C ASN A 533 -1.94 1.52 6.38
N PRO A 534 -2.00 0.51 5.50
CA PRO A 534 -1.02 -0.57 5.47
C PRO A 534 0.28 -0.26 4.72
N ALA A 535 0.38 0.90 4.02
CA ALA A 535 1.48 1.18 3.10
C ALA A 535 2.87 1.11 3.76
N LEU A 536 3.04 1.73 4.94
CA LEU A 536 4.31 1.71 5.68
C LEU A 536 4.67 0.29 6.13
N THR A 537 3.69 -0.48 6.59
CA THR A 537 3.88 -1.89 7.00
C THR A 537 4.26 -2.78 5.82
N ILE A 538 3.63 -2.61 4.65
CA ILE A 538 4.01 -3.33 3.42
C ILE A 538 5.47 -3.03 3.05
N MET A 539 5.88 -1.77 3.11
CA MET A 539 7.27 -1.37 2.85
C MET A 539 8.24 -1.95 3.89
N ALA A 540 7.85 -1.98 5.18
CA ALA A 540 8.65 -2.57 6.25
C ALA A 540 8.83 -4.08 6.08
N LEU A 541 7.78 -4.80 5.69
CA LEU A 541 7.84 -6.22 5.32
C LEU A 541 8.83 -6.47 4.18
N ALA A 542 8.75 -5.66 3.12
CA ALA A 542 9.66 -5.75 1.98
C ALA A 542 11.12 -5.45 2.35
N SER A 543 11.34 -4.44 3.19
CA SER A 543 12.67 -4.08 3.67
C SER A 543 13.27 -5.19 4.55
N ARG A 544 12.47 -5.77 5.48
CA ARG A 544 12.85 -6.94 6.30
C ARG A 544 13.19 -8.14 5.41
N PHE A 545 12.32 -8.47 4.46
CA PHE A 545 12.52 -9.60 3.56
C PHE A 545 13.81 -9.45 2.75
N ALA A 546 14.09 -8.27 2.21
CA ALA A 546 15.33 -8.00 1.50
C ALA A 546 16.59 -8.33 2.33
N THR A 547 16.56 -8.16 3.66
CA THR A 547 17.71 -8.48 4.51
C THR A 547 17.91 -10.00 4.69
N ARG A 548 16.86 -10.78 4.47
CA ARG A 548 16.84 -12.24 4.67
C ARG A 548 17.08 -13.04 3.39
N LEU A 549 16.92 -12.41 2.23
CA LEU A 549 17.29 -13.02 0.96
C LEU A 549 18.81 -13.17 0.88
N ASP A 550 19.26 -14.44 0.97
CA ASP A 550 20.67 -14.80 0.84
C ASP A 550 21.08 -14.83 -0.63
N PRO A 551 22.14 -14.09 -1.04
CA PRO A 551 22.70 -14.21 -2.39
C PRO A 551 23.11 -15.65 -2.77
N GLY A 552 23.42 -16.48 -1.77
CA GLY A 552 23.77 -17.89 -1.98
C GLY A 552 22.60 -18.78 -2.40
N ARG A 553 21.35 -18.43 -2.04
CA ARG A 553 20.14 -19.18 -2.44
C ARG A 553 19.64 -18.82 -3.83
N ALA A 554 19.98 -17.63 -4.34
CA ALA A 554 19.65 -17.19 -5.70
C ALA A 554 20.68 -17.72 -6.74
N ARG A 555 21.77 -18.38 -6.32
CA ARG A 555 22.75 -18.96 -7.24
C ARG A 555 22.13 -20.15 -7.96
N ASP A 556 22.29 -20.13 -9.29
CA ASP A 556 22.00 -21.29 -10.13
C ASP A 556 22.95 -22.45 -9.82
N ALA A 557 22.65 -23.62 -10.37
CA ALA A 557 23.51 -24.80 -10.32
C ALA A 557 24.92 -24.57 -10.96
N SER A 558 25.15 -23.40 -11.58
CA SER A 558 26.44 -23.04 -12.24
C SER A 558 27.44 -22.31 -11.32
N GLY A 559 27.03 -21.90 -10.11
CA GLY A 559 27.94 -21.34 -9.09
C GLY A 559 28.55 -19.97 -9.41
N ARG A 560 28.05 -19.26 -10.41
CA ARG A 560 28.62 -17.97 -10.81
C ARG A 560 28.20 -16.84 -9.85
N ARG A 561 29.19 -16.10 -9.32
CA ARG A 561 28.96 -14.86 -8.60
C ARG A 561 28.45 -13.77 -9.57
N PRO A 562 27.49 -12.91 -9.16
CA PRO A 562 27.12 -11.74 -9.97
C PRO A 562 28.38 -10.93 -10.29
N ARG A 563 28.56 -10.57 -11.57
CA ARG A 563 29.65 -9.70 -12.00
C ARG A 563 29.46 -8.33 -11.37
N ARG A 564 30.46 -7.82 -10.65
CA ARG A 564 30.49 -6.40 -10.25
C ARG A 564 30.50 -5.56 -11.52
N PHE A 565 29.49 -4.72 -11.69
CA PHE A 565 29.51 -3.73 -12.76
C PHE A 565 30.73 -2.81 -12.61
N PRO A 566 31.41 -2.46 -13.72
CA PRO A 566 32.40 -1.41 -13.68
C PRO A 566 31.70 -0.11 -13.25
N LYS A 567 32.31 0.61 -12.27
CA LYS A 567 31.86 1.95 -11.92
C LYS A 567 31.87 2.79 -13.19
N VAL A 568 30.70 3.22 -13.64
CA VAL A 568 30.59 4.25 -14.67
C VAL A 568 31.20 5.50 -14.08
N ARG A 569 32.37 5.89 -14.55
CA ARG A 569 32.94 7.21 -14.26
C ARG A 569 32.08 8.21 -15.03
N LEU A 570 31.28 8.96 -14.30
CA LEU A 570 30.70 10.18 -14.84
C LEU A 570 31.86 11.14 -15.08
N GLY A 571 32.11 11.46 -16.36
CA GLY A 571 33.05 12.48 -16.80
C GLY A 571 32.51 13.88 -16.52
#